data_1305c5e39024af0185ac4eebbb8bff50
#
_entry.id   1305c5e39024af0185ac4eebbb8bff50
#
_cell.length_a   1.000
_cell.length_b   1.000
_cell.length_c   1.000
_cell.angle_alpha   90.00
_cell.angle_beta   90.00
_cell.angle_gamma   90.00
#
_symmetry.space_group_name_H-M   'P 1'
#
loop_
_entity.id
_entity.type
_entity.pdbx_description
1 polymer ?
#
loop_
_entity_poly.entity_id
_entity_poly.type
_entity_poly.pdbx_seq_one_letter_code
_entity_poly.pdbx_strand_id
1 'polypeptide(L)' 'MKKIIEIRGMNCEHCRSSVEKSLNVLEGVEAKVDLKKSFAVVDLKKDIGDDTLKNAVEQAGF' A
#
# COMPACT_ATOMS: atom_id res chain seq x y z
N MET A 1 6.90 -11.83 -5.38
CA MET A 1 5.54 -12.18 -4.91
C MET A 1 4.68 -10.94 -4.89
N LYS A 2 3.51 -10.99 -5.51
CA LYS A 2 2.61 -9.83 -5.58
C LYS A 2 1.38 -10.04 -4.73
N LYS A 3 0.96 -8.97 -4.06
CA LYS A 3 -0.27 -8.98 -3.28
C LYS A 3 -1.11 -7.77 -3.64
N ILE A 4 -2.42 -7.91 -3.52
CA ILE A 4 -3.34 -6.81 -3.77
C ILE A 4 -4.03 -6.46 -2.46
N ILE A 5 -3.96 -5.19 -2.10
CA ILE A 5 -4.58 -4.68 -0.87
C ILE A 5 -5.69 -3.72 -1.27
N GLU A 6 -6.91 -4.00 -0.84
CA GLU A 6 -8.02 -3.10 -1.06
C GLU A 6 -7.97 -1.98 -0.02
N ILE A 7 -8.07 -0.75 -0.49
CA ILE A 7 -8.00 0.42 0.38
C ILE A 7 -9.29 1.23 0.24
N ARG A 8 -10.00 1.39 1.33
CA ARG A 8 -11.24 2.14 1.36
C ARG A 8 -11.00 3.58 1.79
N GLY A 9 -11.82 4.49 1.29
CA GLY A 9 -11.74 5.89 1.66
C GLY A 9 -10.69 6.68 0.91
N MET A 10 -10.00 6.04 0.00
CA MET A 10 -8.99 6.70 -0.82
C MET A 10 -9.66 7.34 -2.03
N ASN A 11 -9.85 8.64 -1.98
CA ASN A 11 -10.60 9.35 -3.01
C ASN A 11 -9.85 10.54 -3.61
N CYS A 12 -8.56 10.68 -3.36
CA CYS A 12 -7.78 11.75 -3.96
C CYS A 12 -6.34 11.29 -4.17
N GLU A 13 -5.63 11.99 -5.05
CA GLU A 13 -4.24 11.64 -5.35
C GLU A 13 -3.32 11.79 -4.15
N HIS A 14 -3.61 12.73 -3.29
CA HIS A 14 -2.81 12.93 -2.09
C HIS A 14 -2.89 11.72 -1.17
N CYS A 15 -4.08 11.15 -1.03
CA CYS A 15 -4.28 9.93 -0.25
C CYS A 15 -3.52 8.76 -0.89
N ARG A 16 -3.63 8.63 -2.19
CA ARG A 16 -2.91 7.59 -2.93
C ARG A 16 -1.40 7.71 -2.70
N SER A 17 -0.88 8.91 -2.81
CA SER A 17 0.54 9.17 -2.63
C SER A 17 1.00 8.81 -1.21
N SER A 18 0.20 9.15 -0.21
CA SER A 18 0.52 8.83 1.18
C SER A 18 0.61 7.33 1.41
N VAL A 19 -0.36 6.57 0.90
CA VAL A 19 -0.36 5.11 1.02
C VAL A 19 0.84 4.52 0.30
N GLU A 20 1.08 4.97 -0.91
CA GLU A 20 2.21 4.48 -1.70
C GLU A 20 3.54 4.72 -1.00
N LYS A 21 3.73 5.90 -0.44
CA LYS A 21 4.95 6.22 0.31
C LYS A 21 5.09 5.36 1.55
N SER A 22 4.01 5.17 2.29
CA SER A 22 4.04 4.37 3.51
C SER A 22 4.43 2.92 3.23
N LEU A 23 3.98 2.38 2.10
CA LEU A 23 4.34 1.02 1.71
C LEU A 23 5.77 0.95 1.17
N ASN A 24 6.18 1.93 0.37
CA ASN A 24 7.51 1.91 -0.25
C ASN A 24 8.65 2.18 0.74
N VAL A 25 8.34 2.72 1.90
CA VAL A 25 9.32 2.88 2.97
C VAL A 25 9.80 1.54 3.49
N LEU A 26 8.97 0.52 3.38
CA LEU A 26 9.33 -0.83 3.84
C LEU A 26 10.36 -1.45 2.92
N GLU A 27 11.42 -2.00 3.51
CA GLU A 27 12.47 -2.63 2.74
C GLU A 27 11.95 -3.87 2.02
N GLY A 28 12.25 -3.97 0.73
CA GLY A 28 11.80 -5.10 -0.07
C GLY A 28 10.38 -4.99 -0.58
N VAL A 29 9.75 -3.83 -0.45
CA VAL A 29 8.38 -3.61 -0.91
C VAL A 29 8.35 -2.57 -2.03
N GLU A 30 7.73 -2.92 -3.14
CA GLU A 30 7.38 -1.99 -4.19
C GLU A 30 5.87 -1.94 -4.30
N ALA A 31 5.30 -0.78 -4.05
CA ALA A 31 3.86 -0.62 -4.05
C ALA A 31 3.42 0.38 -5.11
N LYS A 32 2.35 0.04 -5.79
CA LYS A 32 1.67 0.95 -6.71
C LYS A 32 0.19 0.97 -6.35
N VAL A 33 -0.34 2.16 -6.22
CA VAL A 33 -1.74 2.34 -5.84
C VAL A 33 -2.55 2.74 -7.04
N ASP A 34 -3.68 2.06 -7.25
CA ASP A 34 -4.63 2.39 -8.30
C ASP A 34 -5.81 3.13 -7.66
N LEU A 35 -5.87 4.43 -7.92
CA LEU A 35 -6.90 5.27 -7.33
C LEU A 35 -8.29 4.93 -7.87
N LYS A 36 -8.38 4.59 -9.13
CA LYS A 36 -9.67 4.30 -9.77
C LYS A 36 -10.32 3.03 -9.22
N LYS A 37 -9.49 2.04 -8.93
CA LYS A 37 -9.95 0.74 -8.45
C LYS A 37 -9.86 0.59 -6.94
N SER A 38 -9.30 1.59 -6.27
CA SER A 38 -9.17 1.63 -4.82
C SER A 38 -8.40 0.44 -4.25
N PHE A 39 -7.32 0.05 -4.92
CA PHE A 39 -6.46 -1.01 -4.41
C PHE A 39 -4.98 -0.67 -4.64
N ALA A 40 -4.13 -1.34 -3.89
CA ALA A 40 -2.69 -1.24 -4.04
C ALA A 40 -2.14 -2.59 -4.48
N VAL A 41 -1.29 -2.57 -5.51
CA VAL A 41 -0.54 -3.75 -5.93
C VAL A 41 0.83 -3.66 -5.26
N VAL A 42 1.14 -4.64 -4.45
CA VAL A 42 2.38 -4.67 -3.68
C VAL A 42 3.24 -5.82 -4.17
N ASP A 43 4.45 -5.49 -4.63
CA ASP A 43 5.42 -6.49 -5.05
C ASP A 43 6.41 -6.69 -3.91
N LEU A 44 6.44 -7.90 -3.38
CA LEU A 44 7.30 -8.24 -2.24
C LEU A 44 8.55 -8.97 -2.73
N LYS A 45 9.69 -8.39 -2.45
CA LYS A 45 10.99 -9.02 -2.73
C LYS A 45 11.46 -9.84 -1.55
N LYS A 46 10.83 -9.64 -0.39
CA LYS A 46 11.10 -10.38 0.84
C LYS A 46 9.80 -10.94 1.37
N ASP A 47 9.89 -11.91 2.24
CA ASP A 47 8.72 -12.47 2.91
C ASP A 47 8.26 -11.51 4.01
N ILE A 48 7.27 -10.70 3.68
CA ILE A 48 6.72 -9.71 4.59
C ILE A 48 5.28 -10.09 4.92
N GLY A 49 4.96 -10.10 6.20
CA GLY A 49 3.62 -10.47 6.64
C GLY A 49 2.56 -9.43 6.28
N ASP A 50 1.32 -9.89 6.14
CA ASP A 50 0.20 -9.01 5.83
C ASP A 50 0.00 -7.95 6.90
N ASP A 51 0.27 -8.29 8.16
CA ASP A 51 0.14 -7.33 9.26
C ASP A 51 1.04 -6.12 9.09
N THR A 52 2.25 -6.34 8.59
CA THR A 52 3.18 -5.24 8.32
C THR A 52 2.63 -4.31 7.24
N LEU A 53 2.06 -4.88 6.20
CA LEU A 53 1.46 -4.11 5.12
C LEU A 53 0.24 -3.33 5.61
N LYS A 54 -0.60 -3.95 6.41
CA LYS A 54 -1.76 -3.28 6.99
C LYS A 54 -1.35 -2.12 7.88
N ASN A 55 -0.33 -2.32 8.71
CA ASN A 55 0.16 -1.26 9.58
C ASN A 55 0.65 -0.06 8.78
N ALA A 56 1.33 -0.31 7.67
CA ALA A 56 1.81 0.77 6.83
C ALA A 56 0.63 1.58 6.24
N VAL A 57 -0.42 0.89 5.80
CA VAL A 57 -1.62 1.55 5.29
C VAL A 57 -2.31 2.36 6.39
N GLU A 58 -2.41 1.81 7.58
CA GLU A 58 -3.01 2.49 8.71
C GLU A 58 -2.25 3.76 9.11
N GLN A 59 -0.93 3.71 9.02
CA GLN A 59 -0.10 4.89 9.31
C GLN A 59 -0.33 6.01 8.29
N ALA A 60 -0.78 5.67 7.11
CA ALA A 60 -1.15 6.66 6.10
C ALA A 60 -2.54 7.27 6.35
N GLY A 61 -3.27 6.80 7.35
CA GLY A 61 -4.58 7.32 7.71
C GLY A 61 -5.76 6.52 7.19
N PHE A 62 -5.51 5.29 6.78
CA PHE A 62 -6.54 4.38 6.25
C PHE A 62 -6.52 3.04 7.01
#